data_fec585ec119c4907c75d502d58425b00
#
_entry.id   fec585ec119c4907c75d502d58425b00
#
_cell.length_a   1.000
_cell.length_b   1.000
_cell.length_c   1.000
_cell.angle_alpha   90.00
_cell.angle_beta   90.00
_cell.angle_gamma   90.00
#
_symmetry.space_group_name_H-M   'P 1'
#
loop_
_entity.id
_entity.type
_entity.pdbx_description
1 polymer ?
#
loop_
_entity_poly.entity_id
_entity_poly.type
_entity_poly.pdbx_seq_one_letter_code
_entity_poly.pdbx_strand_id
1 'polypeptide(L)'
;RRQRQMCIRDSLQFAVLTGCMRISKESIFTGLNNFEVLSILNDQYDESFGFTDAEVKKILNDYNFKDHYLEVKEWYDGYHFGNTDIYCPWDVIQYCKSLYLDAAAKPQDFWSNSSGNAIVRRFIDKADISTRNEIERLIAGESIEKDVVSELTYDEIDKSIENLWSVLFTTGYLTHKGCTESGKYRLVIPNKEVRNLFVKKIREWFSDVSRNDGKTLEEFCSAFVDKDSEKIEQIFGDYLWNTISIRDTAVAKEKKENFYHGILLGLLGYKSNWLIKSNAESGIGYSDILVEVPTNRTGIVIEIKYAEDGDLDAACEKALKQIEEKDYVAKLKQDGMKNFIKYGIACFKKICKVVVE
;
A
#
# COMPACT_ATOMS: atom_id res chain seq x y z
N ARG A 1 -0.19 42.76 12.58
CA ARG A 1 -0.21 41.36 13.10
C ARG A 1 0.11 41.35 14.61
N ARG A 2 1.18 42.02 15.12
CA ARG A 2 1.50 42.07 16.55
C ARG A 2 0.37 42.64 17.42
N GLN A 3 -0.33 43.67 16.98
CA GLN A 3 -1.47 44.27 17.72
C GLN A 3 -2.68 43.36 17.80
N ARG A 4 -2.99 42.59 16.74
CA ARG A 4 -4.06 41.57 16.78
C ARG A 4 -3.75 40.40 17.74
N GLN A 5 -2.49 40.01 17.86
CA GLN A 5 -2.08 38.95 18.80
C GLN A 5 -2.15 39.41 20.27
N MET A 6 -1.88 40.68 20.55
CA MET A 6 -2.05 41.23 21.90
C MET A 6 -3.54 41.26 22.30
N CYS A 7 -4.43 41.74 21.44
CA CYS A 7 -5.87 41.76 21.73
C CYS A 7 -6.49 40.36 21.90
N ILE A 8 -5.96 39.35 21.22
CA ILE A 8 -6.41 37.95 21.38
C ILE A 8 -5.96 37.40 22.74
N ARG A 9 -4.75 37.75 23.23
CA ARG A 9 -4.21 37.29 24.51
C ARG A 9 -5.07 37.70 25.70
N ASP A 10 -5.62 38.91 25.68
CA ASP A 10 -6.36 39.47 26.80
C ASP A 10 -7.80 38.94 26.89
N SER A 11 -8.33 38.35 25.83
CA SER A 11 -9.73 37.87 25.75
C SER A 11 -9.88 36.37 25.53
N LEU A 12 -8.82 35.66 25.16
CA LEU A 12 -8.85 34.24 24.86
C LEU A 12 -8.58 33.41 26.10
N GLN A 13 -9.57 32.68 26.60
CA GLN A 13 -9.42 31.78 27.75
C GLN A 13 -8.81 30.42 27.37
N PHE A 14 -9.09 29.92 26.18
CA PHE A 14 -8.65 28.63 25.71
C PHE A 14 -8.65 28.59 24.19
N ALA A 15 -7.66 27.92 23.59
CA ALA A 15 -7.58 27.67 22.15
C ALA A 15 -6.99 26.29 21.86
N VAL A 16 -7.54 25.61 20.88
CA VAL A 16 -6.99 24.38 20.30
C VAL A 16 -6.60 24.66 18.86
N LEU A 17 -5.35 24.33 18.53
CA LEU A 17 -4.82 24.42 17.17
C LEU A 17 -4.51 23.00 16.70
N THR A 18 -5.04 22.60 15.57
CA THR A 18 -4.79 21.29 14.99
C THR A 18 -4.11 21.41 13.63
N GLY A 19 -3.29 20.43 13.27
CA GLY A 19 -2.59 20.37 11.99
C GLY A 19 -2.03 18.99 11.73
N CYS A 20 -1.72 18.69 10.46
CA CYS A 20 -1.18 17.38 10.05
C CYS A 20 0.26 17.14 10.49
N MET A 21 1.02 18.19 10.76
CA MET A 21 2.43 18.11 11.18
C MET A 21 2.71 19.12 12.28
N ARG A 22 3.60 18.74 13.19
CA ARG A 22 4.14 19.64 14.18
C ARG A 22 5.16 20.57 13.50
N ILE A 23 4.81 21.85 13.32
CA ILE A 23 5.71 22.86 12.76
C ILE A 23 6.40 23.58 13.91
N SER A 24 7.56 23.09 14.33
CA SER A 24 8.21 23.54 15.56
C SER A 24 8.98 24.87 15.44
N LYS A 25 9.36 25.27 14.24
CA LYS A 25 10.26 26.42 14.03
C LYS A 25 9.65 27.58 13.24
N GLU A 26 8.35 27.53 12.97
CA GLU A 26 7.67 28.63 12.31
C GLU A 26 7.32 29.76 13.26
N SER A 27 7.11 30.97 12.72
CA SER A 27 6.94 32.22 13.46
C SER A 27 5.81 32.25 14.51
N ILE A 28 4.94 31.26 14.53
CA ILE A 28 3.87 31.10 15.51
C ILE A 28 4.45 30.85 16.92
N PHE A 29 5.53 30.08 17.01
CA PHE A 29 6.12 29.66 18.28
C PHE A 29 7.03 30.74 18.90
N THR A 30 7.51 31.67 18.11
CA THR A 30 8.37 32.76 18.63
C THR A 30 7.62 33.83 19.40
N GLY A 31 6.28 33.86 19.34
CA GLY A 31 5.42 34.85 20.00
C GLY A 31 4.50 34.31 21.10
N LEU A 32 4.39 33.01 21.26
CA LEU A 32 3.46 32.36 22.18
C LEU A 32 4.21 31.26 22.97
N ASN A 33 4.51 31.52 24.25
CA ASN A 33 5.43 30.70 25.04
C ASN A 33 4.74 29.58 25.85
N ASN A 34 3.41 29.42 25.77
CA ASN A 34 2.62 28.53 26.66
C ASN A 34 1.78 27.53 25.87
N PHE A 35 2.33 26.97 24.82
CA PHE A 35 1.68 25.86 24.12
C PHE A 35 2.09 24.52 24.74
N GLU A 36 1.10 23.70 25.05
CA GLU A 36 1.28 22.28 25.14
C GLU A 36 1.10 21.70 23.73
N VAL A 37 2.11 21.00 23.23
CA VAL A 37 2.09 20.41 21.90
C VAL A 37 1.98 18.90 22.05
N LEU A 38 0.87 18.36 21.62
CA LEU A 38 0.58 16.92 21.62
C LEU A 38 0.70 16.37 20.22
N SER A 39 1.14 15.14 20.11
CA SER A 39 1.29 14.38 18.87
C SER A 39 0.66 13.00 19.01
N ILE A 40 0.65 12.23 17.94
CA ILE A 40 0.21 10.84 17.94
C ILE A 40 1.03 9.92 18.88
N LEU A 41 2.14 10.40 19.44
CA LEU A 41 2.98 9.68 20.38
C LEU A 41 2.62 9.93 21.85
N ASN A 42 1.67 10.84 22.13
CA ASN A 42 1.25 11.18 23.47
C ASN A 42 -0.01 10.40 23.86
N ASP A 43 -0.08 9.96 25.11
CA ASP A 43 -1.23 9.25 25.67
C ASP A 43 -2.44 10.17 25.91
N GLN A 44 -2.17 11.46 26.02
CA GLN A 44 -3.22 12.46 26.26
C GLN A 44 -4.01 12.71 24.99
N TYR A 45 -5.34 12.49 25.06
CA TYR A 45 -6.30 12.60 23.94
C TYR A 45 -6.09 11.61 22.79
N ASP A 46 -5.46 10.47 23.04
CA ASP A 46 -5.17 9.43 22.04
C ASP A 46 -6.43 8.81 21.41
N GLU A 47 -7.58 8.84 22.12
CA GLU A 47 -8.89 8.42 21.59
C GLU A 47 -9.65 9.52 20.82
N SER A 48 -9.16 10.79 20.83
CA SER A 48 -9.96 11.93 20.40
C SER A 48 -9.89 12.22 18.90
N PHE A 49 -8.94 11.63 18.18
CA PHE A 49 -8.65 11.92 16.76
C PHE A 49 -8.82 10.72 15.84
N GLY A 50 -9.59 9.72 16.27
CA GLY A 50 -9.94 8.54 15.50
C GLY A 50 -11.20 7.91 16.05
N PHE A 51 -11.69 6.81 15.44
CA PHE A 51 -12.71 5.99 16.06
C PHE A 51 -12.06 4.81 16.78
N THR A 52 -12.46 4.58 18.02
CA THR A 52 -12.12 3.38 18.77
C THR A 52 -12.88 2.17 18.20
N ASP A 53 -12.39 0.97 18.49
CA ASP A 53 -13.05 -0.27 18.07
C ASP A 53 -14.50 -0.38 18.61
N ALA A 54 -14.73 0.12 19.83
CA ALA A 54 -16.06 0.16 20.43
C ALA A 54 -17.02 1.09 19.66
N GLU A 55 -16.54 2.25 19.23
CA GLU A 55 -17.33 3.21 18.45
C GLU A 55 -17.63 2.68 17.05
N VAL A 56 -16.66 2.05 16.38
CA VAL A 56 -16.88 1.40 15.08
C VAL A 56 -17.92 0.30 15.19
N LYS A 57 -17.83 -0.58 16.18
CA LYS A 57 -18.85 -1.62 16.44
C LYS A 57 -20.22 -1.02 16.68
N LYS A 58 -20.28 0.08 17.43
CA LYS A 58 -21.55 0.79 17.68
C LYS A 58 -22.13 1.36 16.40
N ILE A 59 -21.32 2.07 15.58
CA ILE A 59 -21.75 2.61 14.29
C ILE A 59 -22.30 1.50 13.40
N LEU A 60 -21.56 0.41 13.22
CA LEU A 60 -22.00 -0.72 12.40
C LEU A 60 -23.28 -1.38 12.92
N ASN A 61 -23.43 -1.44 14.26
CA ASN A 61 -24.66 -1.94 14.86
C ASN A 61 -25.86 -1.03 14.62
N ASP A 62 -25.70 0.27 14.82
CA ASP A 62 -26.78 1.26 14.69
C ASP A 62 -27.33 1.33 13.26
N TYR A 63 -26.50 1.04 12.25
CA TYR A 63 -26.89 1.00 10.83
C TYR A 63 -27.16 -0.41 10.29
N ASN A 64 -27.15 -1.48 11.12
CA ASN A 64 -27.33 -2.88 10.74
C ASN A 64 -26.25 -3.44 9.79
N PHE A 65 -25.02 -2.97 9.92
CA PHE A 65 -23.85 -3.40 9.12
C PHE A 65 -22.87 -4.30 9.89
N LYS A 66 -23.33 -4.99 10.94
CA LYS A 66 -22.46 -5.82 11.83
C LYS A 66 -21.61 -6.85 11.09
N ASP A 67 -22.15 -7.43 10.03
CA ASP A 67 -21.49 -8.48 9.26
C ASP A 67 -20.26 -7.97 8.50
N HIS A 68 -20.15 -6.65 8.30
CA HIS A 68 -19.02 -5.99 7.65
C HIS A 68 -17.88 -5.60 8.60
N TYR A 69 -17.97 -5.94 9.91
CA TYR A 69 -16.96 -5.55 10.90
C TYR A 69 -15.54 -6.02 10.54
N LEU A 70 -15.39 -7.27 10.09
CA LEU A 70 -14.07 -7.80 9.74
C LEU A 70 -13.47 -7.09 8.51
N GLU A 71 -14.29 -6.73 7.54
CA GLU A 71 -13.87 -5.95 6.38
C GLU A 71 -13.41 -4.55 6.80
N VAL A 72 -14.19 -3.86 7.65
CA VAL A 72 -13.83 -2.53 8.19
C VAL A 72 -12.53 -2.61 8.97
N LYS A 73 -12.34 -3.64 9.78
CA LYS A 73 -11.14 -3.84 10.57
C LYS A 73 -9.91 -4.06 9.68
N GLU A 74 -9.99 -4.93 8.68
CA GLU A 74 -8.88 -5.21 7.78
C GLU A 74 -8.45 -3.97 6.96
N TRP A 75 -9.43 -3.16 6.55
CA TRP A 75 -9.19 -2.08 5.61
C TRP A 75 -8.83 -0.76 6.27
N TYR A 76 -9.39 -0.42 7.45
CA TYR A 76 -9.37 0.94 7.98
C TYR A 76 -8.89 1.05 9.43
N ASP A 77 -8.58 -0.07 10.09
CA ASP A 77 -7.97 -0.12 11.42
C ASP A 77 -6.44 0.04 11.34
N GLY A 78 -5.78 0.01 12.50
CA GLY A 78 -4.33 -0.22 12.61
C GLY A 78 -3.50 1.01 12.91
N TYR A 79 -4.09 2.18 13.09
CA TYR A 79 -3.38 3.34 13.63
C TYR A 79 -3.22 3.21 15.14
N HIS A 80 -2.02 3.48 15.64
CA HIS A 80 -1.70 3.45 17.06
C HIS A 80 -1.32 4.85 17.55
N PHE A 81 -2.17 5.45 18.40
CA PHE A 81 -1.96 6.77 18.98
C PHE A 81 -1.83 6.61 20.49
N GLY A 82 -0.75 7.13 21.09
CA GLY A 82 -0.47 6.93 22.50
C GLY A 82 -0.53 5.44 22.89
N ASN A 83 -1.55 5.04 23.60
CA ASN A 83 -1.83 3.65 24.01
C ASN A 83 -3.05 3.03 23.33
N THR A 84 -3.66 3.72 22.35
CA THR A 84 -4.96 3.33 21.78
C THR A 84 -4.86 3.03 20.29
N ASP A 85 -5.48 1.92 19.88
CA ASP A 85 -5.67 1.59 18.47
C ASP A 85 -6.94 2.28 17.95
N ILE A 86 -6.83 2.97 16.83
CA ILE A 86 -7.91 3.74 16.23
C ILE A 86 -8.07 3.47 14.74
N TYR A 87 -9.29 3.69 14.26
CA TYR A 87 -9.65 3.66 12.84
C TYR A 87 -9.66 5.07 12.26
N CYS A 88 -9.39 5.18 10.95
CA CYS A 88 -9.59 6.43 10.23
C CYS A 88 -11.10 6.73 10.11
N PRO A 89 -11.62 7.83 10.71
CA PRO A 89 -13.06 8.11 10.70
C PRO A 89 -13.62 8.33 9.31
N TRP A 90 -12.85 8.98 8.43
CA TRP A 90 -13.25 9.24 7.05
C TRP A 90 -13.60 7.96 6.31
N ASP A 91 -12.74 6.96 6.38
CA ASP A 91 -12.86 5.71 5.63
C ASP A 91 -14.03 4.89 6.14
N VAL A 92 -14.17 4.77 7.47
CA VAL A 92 -15.31 4.08 8.10
C VAL A 92 -16.63 4.70 7.67
N ILE A 93 -16.72 6.04 7.71
CA ILE A 93 -17.95 6.76 7.32
C ILE A 93 -18.25 6.59 5.83
N GLN A 94 -17.23 6.67 4.95
CA GLN A 94 -17.44 6.51 3.51
C GLN A 94 -17.87 5.07 3.16
N TYR A 95 -17.29 4.08 3.82
CA TYR A 95 -17.72 2.70 3.61
C TYR A 95 -19.15 2.47 4.11
N CYS A 96 -19.51 2.98 5.29
CA CYS A 96 -20.90 2.93 5.77
C CYS A 96 -21.88 3.60 4.81
N LYS A 97 -21.52 4.73 4.19
CA LYS A 97 -22.33 5.37 3.15
C LYS A 97 -22.48 4.48 1.91
N SER A 98 -21.42 3.81 1.49
CA SER A 98 -21.46 2.88 0.37
C SER A 98 -22.39 1.71 0.65
N LEU A 99 -22.32 1.12 1.85
CA LEU A 99 -23.20 0.04 2.29
C LEU A 99 -24.68 0.49 2.40
N TYR A 100 -24.92 1.75 2.76
CA TYR A 100 -26.27 2.30 2.80
C TYR A 100 -26.91 2.40 1.41
N LEU A 101 -26.10 2.66 0.38
CA LEU A 101 -26.55 2.75 -1.01
C LEU A 101 -26.63 1.37 -1.67
N ASP A 102 -25.70 0.48 -1.35
CA ASP A 102 -25.61 -0.89 -1.86
C ASP A 102 -25.10 -1.81 -0.76
N ALA A 103 -25.95 -2.69 -0.26
CA ALA A 103 -25.60 -3.64 0.80
C ALA A 103 -24.50 -4.65 0.39
N ALA A 104 -24.22 -4.78 -0.90
CA ALA A 104 -23.12 -5.61 -1.42
C ALA A 104 -21.84 -4.82 -1.71
N ALA A 105 -21.79 -3.52 -1.34
CA ALA A 105 -20.64 -2.68 -1.56
C ALA A 105 -19.39 -3.27 -0.88
N LYS A 106 -18.25 -3.18 -1.58
CA LYS A 106 -16.96 -3.64 -1.06
C LYS A 106 -16.14 -2.47 -0.54
N PRO A 107 -15.28 -2.69 0.45
CA PRO A 107 -14.31 -1.71 0.89
C PRO A 107 -13.42 -1.25 -0.27
N GLN A 108 -13.02 0.00 -0.26
CA GLN A 108 -12.17 0.60 -1.28
C GLN A 108 -11.28 1.69 -0.69
N ASP A 109 -10.35 2.20 -1.48
CA ASP A 109 -9.42 3.25 -1.07
C ASP A 109 -10.12 4.61 -1.05
N PHE A 110 -10.59 5.07 0.12
CA PHE A 110 -11.25 6.37 0.27
C PHE A 110 -10.27 7.49 0.60
N TRP A 111 -9.37 7.26 1.56
CA TRP A 111 -8.40 8.25 2.00
C TRP A 111 -7.32 8.49 0.95
N SER A 112 -6.83 7.44 0.32
CA SER A 112 -5.79 7.53 -0.69
C SER A 112 -6.21 8.35 -1.91
N ASN A 113 -7.52 8.45 -2.18
CA ASN A 113 -8.08 9.26 -3.25
C ASN A 113 -8.35 10.72 -2.84
N SER A 114 -8.30 11.04 -1.54
CA SER A 114 -8.55 12.39 -1.01
C SER A 114 -7.31 13.28 -1.01
N SER A 115 -6.12 12.70 -1.09
CA SER A 115 -4.83 13.41 -1.07
C SER A 115 -3.99 13.11 -2.31
N GLY A 116 -3.11 14.04 -2.68
CA GLY A 116 -2.22 13.88 -3.84
C GLY A 116 -1.14 12.82 -3.68
N ASN A 117 -0.96 12.26 -2.48
CA ASN A 117 0.02 11.21 -2.13
C ASN A 117 1.45 11.49 -2.65
N ALA A 118 1.77 12.78 -2.89
CA ALA A 118 3.03 13.20 -3.48
C ALA A 118 4.23 12.84 -2.59
N ILE A 119 4.03 12.77 -1.27
CA ILE A 119 5.10 12.43 -0.34
C ILE A 119 5.56 10.97 -0.49
N VAL A 120 4.64 10.04 -0.72
CA VAL A 120 4.98 8.63 -0.97
C VAL A 120 5.74 8.50 -2.28
N ARG A 121 5.33 9.23 -3.32
CA ARG A 121 6.04 9.25 -4.60
C ARG A 121 7.46 9.81 -4.44
N ARG A 122 7.62 10.96 -3.77
CA ARG A 122 8.94 11.55 -3.47
C ARG A 122 9.85 10.59 -2.70
N PHE A 123 9.27 9.85 -1.75
CA PHE A 123 9.98 8.86 -0.97
C PHE A 123 10.49 7.71 -1.84
N ILE A 124 9.63 7.15 -2.71
CA ILE A 124 10.02 6.07 -3.63
C ILE A 124 11.08 6.55 -4.62
N ASP A 125 10.95 7.76 -5.17
CA ASP A 125 11.93 8.33 -6.11
C ASP A 125 13.33 8.52 -5.49
N LYS A 126 13.40 8.84 -4.19
CA LYS A 126 14.66 9.01 -3.45
C LYS A 126 15.20 7.71 -2.85
N ALA A 127 14.43 6.63 -2.87
CA ALA A 127 14.77 5.37 -2.25
C ALA A 127 16.00 4.73 -2.92
N ASP A 128 17.05 4.53 -2.13
CA ASP A 128 18.18 3.67 -2.48
C ASP A 128 17.81 2.18 -2.33
N ILE A 129 18.75 1.29 -2.62
CA ILE A 129 18.53 -0.16 -2.52
C ILE A 129 18.12 -0.58 -1.10
N SER A 130 18.72 0.02 -0.06
CA SER A 130 18.39 -0.29 1.33
C SER A 130 16.96 0.12 1.67
N THR A 131 16.58 1.33 1.28
CA THR A 131 15.25 1.88 1.50
C THR A 131 14.18 1.08 0.75
N ARG A 132 14.46 0.63 -0.48
CA ARG A 132 13.54 -0.23 -1.25
C ARG A 132 13.26 -1.55 -0.55
N ASN A 133 14.29 -2.16 0.07
CA ASN A 133 14.11 -3.38 0.86
C ASN A 133 13.23 -3.14 2.09
N GLU A 134 13.36 -1.97 2.72
CA GLU A 134 12.52 -1.61 3.86
C GLU A 134 11.07 -1.39 3.42
N ILE A 135 10.84 -0.81 2.23
CA ILE A 135 9.50 -0.70 1.64
C ILE A 135 8.92 -2.08 1.34
N GLU A 136 9.71 -3.00 0.78
CA GLU A 136 9.31 -4.39 0.54
C GLU A 136 8.86 -5.06 1.83
N ARG A 137 9.67 -4.96 2.90
CA ARG A 137 9.34 -5.48 4.22
C ARG A 137 8.04 -4.92 4.77
N LEU A 138 7.83 -3.61 4.66
CA LEU A 138 6.60 -2.95 5.10
C LEU A 138 5.37 -3.44 4.32
N ILE A 139 5.46 -3.57 3.00
CA ILE A 139 4.37 -4.11 2.16
C ILE A 139 4.08 -5.56 2.53
N ALA A 140 5.13 -6.34 2.82
CA ALA A 140 5.02 -7.68 3.34
C ALA A 140 4.41 -7.74 4.77
N GLY A 141 4.23 -6.58 5.44
CA GLY A 141 3.63 -6.45 6.78
C GLY A 141 4.62 -6.65 7.91
N GLU A 142 5.92 -6.60 7.61
CA GLU A 142 6.96 -6.54 8.63
C GLU A 142 7.08 -5.13 9.21
N SER A 143 7.73 -5.04 10.36
CA SER A 143 8.17 -3.76 10.91
C SER A 143 9.60 -3.43 10.50
N ILE A 144 9.87 -2.14 10.39
CA ILE A 144 11.22 -1.58 10.28
C ILE A 144 11.50 -0.71 11.50
N GLU A 145 12.76 -0.62 11.90
CA GLU A 145 13.17 0.18 13.06
C GLU A 145 13.77 1.51 12.58
N LYS A 146 13.13 2.62 12.98
CA LYS A 146 13.55 3.97 12.59
C LYS A 146 13.55 4.93 13.77
N ASP A 147 14.48 5.87 13.71
CA ASP A 147 14.41 7.09 14.51
C ASP A 147 13.33 7.99 13.91
N VAL A 148 12.40 8.46 14.73
CA VAL A 148 11.33 9.36 14.31
C VAL A 148 11.59 10.76 14.86
N VAL A 149 11.73 11.71 13.97
CA VAL A 149 11.84 13.14 14.31
C VAL A 149 10.45 13.76 14.18
N SER A 150 9.83 14.09 15.32
CA SER A 150 8.49 14.68 15.36
C SER A 150 8.47 16.17 15.02
N GLU A 151 9.63 16.83 15.00
CA GLU A 151 9.80 18.26 14.85
C GLU A 151 10.57 18.62 13.57
N LEU A 152 10.00 18.29 12.41
CA LEU A 152 10.57 18.66 11.12
C LEU A 152 9.95 19.95 10.58
N THR A 153 10.79 20.83 10.05
CA THR A 153 10.32 21.95 9.23
C THR A 153 10.13 21.51 7.78
N TYR A 154 9.33 22.25 7.01
CA TYR A 154 9.13 21.96 5.59
C TYR A 154 10.44 21.90 4.79
N ASP A 155 11.42 22.74 5.12
CA ASP A 155 12.73 22.77 4.47
C ASP A 155 13.63 21.58 4.83
N GLU A 156 13.30 20.85 5.89
CA GLU A 156 14.07 19.68 6.36
C GLU A 156 13.51 18.35 5.80
N ILE A 157 12.29 18.33 5.32
CA ILE A 157 11.62 17.11 4.84
C ILE A 157 12.47 16.37 3.80
N ASP A 158 13.01 17.10 2.85
CA ASP A 158 13.72 16.54 1.69
C ASP A 158 15.24 16.38 1.89
N LYS A 159 15.78 16.72 3.07
CA LYS A 159 17.22 16.70 3.32
C LYS A 159 17.80 15.30 3.50
N SER A 160 16.99 14.37 4.02
CA SER A 160 17.41 12.98 4.19
C SER A 160 16.25 12.01 3.99
N ILE A 161 16.57 10.74 3.78
CA ILE A 161 15.58 9.66 3.70
C ILE A 161 14.96 9.38 5.08
N GLU A 162 15.70 9.60 6.16
CA GLU A 162 15.22 9.46 7.54
C GLU A 162 14.14 10.49 7.86
N ASN A 163 14.29 11.71 7.36
CA ASN A 163 13.26 12.74 7.50
C ASN A 163 11.97 12.33 6.76
N LEU A 164 12.10 11.74 5.57
CA LEU A 164 10.94 11.23 4.83
C LEU A 164 10.23 10.09 5.56
N TRP A 165 10.96 9.18 6.22
CA TRP A 165 10.36 8.17 7.10
C TRP A 165 9.54 8.80 8.22
N SER A 166 10.09 9.84 8.86
CA SER A 166 9.40 10.57 9.92
C SER A 166 8.14 11.27 9.41
N VAL A 167 8.16 11.83 8.19
CA VAL A 167 6.99 12.44 7.57
C VAL A 167 5.94 11.41 7.20
N LEU A 168 6.32 10.26 6.65
CA LEU A 168 5.37 9.17 6.37
C LEU A 168 4.65 8.69 7.64
N PHE A 169 5.37 8.65 8.77
CA PHE A 169 4.79 8.33 10.06
C PHE A 169 3.84 9.42 10.56
N THR A 170 4.28 10.68 10.60
CA THR A 170 3.47 11.78 11.15
C THR A 170 2.27 12.15 10.28
N THR A 171 2.27 11.78 9.01
CA THR A 171 1.16 12.01 8.07
C THR A 171 0.24 10.80 7.87
N GLY A 172 0.46 9.71 8.62
CA GLY A 172 -0.45 8.56 8.65
C GLY A 172 -0.22 7.51 7.56
N TYR A 173 0.86 7.58 6.77
CA TYR A 173 1.22 6.48 5.86
C TYR A 173 1.87 5.30 6.59
N LEU A 174 2.44 5.57 7.76
CA LEU A 174 2.96 4.56 8.67
C LEU A 174 2.39 4.78 10.06
N THR A 175 2.39 3.72 10.84
CA THR A 175 2.11 3.73 12.27
C THR A 175 3.21 2.97 13.01
N HIS A 176 3.14 2.85 14.34
CA HIS A 176 4.14 2.12 15.10
C HIS A 176 3.54 0.95 15.90
N LYS A 177 4.39 -0.03 16.20
CA LYS A 177 4.12 -1.13 17.14
C LYS A 177 5.09 -1.09 18.31
N GLY A 178 5.14 0.09 18.98
CA GLY A 178 6.01 0.34 20.13
C GLY A 178 7.45 0.71 19.74
N CYS A 179 8.27 0.91 20.78
CA CYS A 179 9.68 1.25 20.68
C CYS A 179 10.58 0.05 20.99
N THR A 180 11.80 0.11 20.46
CA THR A 180 12.90 -0.78 20.85
C THR A 180 13.56 -0.27 22.13
N GLU A 181 14.39 -1.11 22.74
CA GLU A 181 15.25 -0.70 23.89
C GLU A 181 16.20 0.45 23.54
N SER A 182 16.56 0.59 22.26
CA SER A 182 17.40 1.69 21.75
C SER A 182 16.62 2.97 21.45
N GLY A 183 15.31 3.02 21.71
CA GLY A 183 14.46 4.19 21.47
C GLY A 183 13.97 4.37 20.05
N LYS A 184 14.23 3.43 19.14
CA LYS A 184 13.69 3.44 17.78
C LYS A 184 12.26 2.95 17.73
N TYR A 185 11.44 3.52 16.86
CA TYR A 185 10.08 3.06 16.63
C TYR A 185 10.05 1.90 15.62
N ARG A 186 9.25 0.88 15.92
CA ARG A 186 8.94 -0.20 14.98
C ARG A 186 7.79 0.25 14.09
N LEU A 187 8.11 0.80 12.93
CA LEU A 187 7.15 1.32 11.97
C LEU A 187 6.56 0.20 11.15
N VAL A 188 5.26 0.30 10.85
CA VAL A 188 4.49 -0.62 10.00
C VAL A 188 3.50 0.16 9.13
N ILE A 189 3.04 -0.44 8.04
CA ILE A 189 1.88 0.05 7.30
C ILE A 189 0.63 -0.27 8.13
N PRO A 190 -0.27 0.71 8.40
CA PRO A 190 -1.37 0.51 9.32
C PRO A 190 -2.40 -0.51 8.84
N ASN A 191 -2.80 -0.46 7.57
CA ASN A 191 -3.95 -1.21 7.08
C ASN A 191 -3.85 -1.54 5.58
N LYS A 192 -4.89 -2.18 5.05
CA LYS A 192 -4.94 -2.63 3.66
C LYS A 192 -5.05 -1.47 2.67
N GLU A 193 -5.77 -0.42 2.99
CA GLU A 193 -5.88 0.76 2.12
C GLU A 193 -4.51 1.40 1.88
N VAL A 194 -3.76 1.67 2.95
CA VAL A 194 -2.43 2.28 2.84
C VAL A 194 -1.45 1.33 2.15
N ARG A 195 -1.57 0.02 2.36
CA ARG A 195 -0.77 -0.97 1.63
C ARG A 195 -1.03 -0.91 0.13
N ASN A 196 -2.29 -0.86 -0.29
CA ASN A 196 -2.68 -0.71 -1.69
C ASN A 196 -2.09 0.56 -2.31
N LEU A 197 -2.06 1.65 -1.54
CA LEU A 197 -1.43 2.90 -1.96
C LEU A 197 0.06 2.71 -2.27
N PHE A 198 0.82 2.07 -1.37
CA PHE A 198 2.24 1.80 -1.62
C PHE A 198 2.45 0.94 -2.87
N VAL A 199 1.68 -0.14 -3.02
CA VAL A 199 1.72 -1.00 -4.21
C VAL A 199 1.41 -0.21 -5.48
N LYS A 200 0.39 0.65 -5.45
CA LYS A 200 0.03 1.53 -6.57
C LYS A 200 1.16 2.50 -6.93
N LYS A 201 1.80 3.12 -5.93
CA LYS A 201 2.90 4.07 -6.15
C LYS A 201 4.17 3.41 -6.66
N ILE A 202 4.48 2.20 -6.20
CA ILE A 202 5.55 1.37 -6.77
C ILE A 202 5.26 1.05 -8.23
N ARG A 203 4.03 0.65 -8.56
CA ARG A 203 3.63 0.41 -9.94
C ARG A 203 3.84 1.64 -10.83
N GLU A 204 3.41 2.81 -10.38
CA GLU A 204 3.60 4.08 -11.09
C GLU A 204 5.11 4.37 -11.29
N TRP A 205 5.92 4.17 -10.27
CA TRP A 205 7.37 4.36 -10.35
C TRP A 205 8.03 3.39 -11.34
N PHE A 206 7.68 2.09 -11.29
CA PHE A 206 8.18 1.12 -12.27
C PHE A 206 7.77 1.47 -13.70
N SER A 207 6.53 1.91 -13.90
CA SER A 207 6.06 2.37 -15.20
C SER A 207 6.88 3.55 -15.75
N ASP A 208 7.30 4.48 -14.88
CA ASP A 208 8.09 5.63 -15.30
C ASP A 208 9.58 5.25 -15.56
N VAL A 209 10.16 4.40 -14.72
CA VAL A 209 11.53 3.88 -14.92
C VAL A 209 11.59 3.07 -16.23
N SER A 210 10.59 2.27 -16.49
CA SER A 210 10.54 1.39 -17.63
C SER A 210 10.19 2.10 -18.94
N ARG A 211 9.62 3.32 -18.92
CA ARG A 211 9.45 4.15 -20.14
C ARG A 211 10.76 4.43 -20.87
N ASN A 212 11.88 4.40 -20.16
CA ASN A 212 13.21 4.58 -20.74
C ASN A 212 13.75 3.29 -21.40
N ASP A 213 13.13 2.13 -21.16
CA ASP A 213 13.52 0.82 -21.70
C ASP A 213 12.40 0.20 -22.55
N GLY A 214 11.80 1.02 -23.41
CA GLY A 214 10.60 0.67 -24.16
C GLY A 214 10.71 -0.58 -25.02
N LYS A 215 11.92 -0.95 -25.49
CA LYS A 215 12.11 -2.17 -26.28
C LYS A 215 11.99 -3.43 -25.41
N THR A 216 12.63 -3.46 -24.28
CA THR A 216 12.61 -4.61 -23.35
C THR A 216 11.19 -4.84 -22.82
N LEU A 217 10.44 -3.76 -22.54
CA LEU A 217 9.06 -3.87 -22.08
C LEU A 217 8.09 -4.31 -23.18
N GLU A 218 8.31 -3.84 -24.40
CA GLU A 218 7.55 -4.33 -25.54
C GLU A 218 7.76 -5.85 -25.71
N GLU A 219 9.00 -6.30 -25.63
CA GLU A 219 9.35 -7.71 -25.69
C GLU A 219 8.75 -8.49 -24.50
N PHE A 220 8.80 -7.94 -23.28
CA PHE A 220 8.21 -8.54 -22.09
C PHE A 220 6.69 -8.74 -22.22
N CYS A 221 5.98 -7.69 -22.59
CA CYS A 221 4.53 -7.79 -22.77
C CYS A 221 4.15 -8.72 -23.94
N SER A 222 4.90 -8.67 -25.05
CA SER A 222 4.65 -9.56 -26.18
C SER A 222 4.82 -11.03 -25.81
N ALA A 223 5.83 -11.35 -24.99
CA ALA A 223 6.07 -12.71 -24.50
C ALA A 223 4.87 -13.31 -23.77
N PHE A 224 4.05 -12.50 -23.06
CA PHE A 224 2.81 -12.96 -22.44
C PHE A 224 1.73 -13.39 -23.46
N VAL A 225 1.68 -12.74 -24.60
CA VAL A 225 0.75 -13.12 -25.68
C VAL A 225 1.24 -14.33 -26.47
N ASP A 226 2.58 -14.39 -26.66
CA ASP A 226 3.26 -15.42 -27.45
C ASP A 226 3.50 -16.72 -26.65
N LYS A 227 3.15 -16.75 -25.38
CA LYS A 227 3.40 -17.86 -24.44
C LYS A 227 4.86 -18.21 -24.24
N ASP A 228 5.74 -17.22 -24.39
CA ASP A 228 7.19 -17.36 -24.18
C ASP A 228 7.56 -17.19 -22.71
N SER A 229 7.36 -18.27 -21.93
CA SER A 229 7.64 -18.26 -20.48
C SER A 229 9.11 -18.04 -20.16
N GLU A 230 10.04 -18.54 -20.98
CA GLU A 230 11.47 -18.37 -20.78
C GLU A 230 11.89 -16.89 -20.89
N LYS A 231 11.34 -16.20 -21.88
CA LYS A 231 11.59 -14.77 -22.07
C LYS A 231 10.99 -13.92 -20.95
N ILE A 232 9.78 -14.25 -20.51
CA ILE A 232 9.17 -13.60 -19.34
C ILE A 232 10.04 -13.78 -18.11
N GLU A 233 10.46 -15.01 -17.84
CA GLU A 233 11.32 -15.37 -16.70
C GLU A 233 12.66 -14.61 -16.72
N GLN A 234 13.32 -14.57 -17.90
CA GLN A 234 14.57 -13.85 -18.07
C GLN A 234 14.39 -12.34 -17.77
N ILE A 235 13.46 -11.67 -18.47
CA ILE A 235 13.30 -10.21 -18.33
C ILE A 235 12.82 -9.86 -16.91
N PHE A 236 11.86 -10.61 -16.37
CA PHE A 236 11.36 -10.36 -15.02
C PHE A 236 12.44 -10.62 -13.97
N GLY A 237 13.22 -11.70 -14.14
CA GLY A 237 14.38 -12.01 -13.30
C GLY A 237 15.43 -10.90 -13.31
N ASP A 238 15.74 -10.32 -14.47
CA ASP A 238 16.68 -9.19 -14.59
C ASP A 238 16.16 -7.95 -13.83
N TYR A 239 14.85 -7.64 -13.93
CA TYR A 239 14.25 -6.57 -13.15
C TYR A 239 14.30 -6.85 -11.64
N LEU A 240 14.01 -8.08 -11.22
CA LEU A 240 14.09 -8.47 -9.81
C LEU A 240 15.54 -8.38 -9.30
N TRP A 241 16.50 -8.84 -10.09
CA TRP A 241 17.93 -8.80 -9.73
C TRP A 241 18.44 -7.38 -9.51
N ASN A 242 18.05 -6.46 -10.38
CA ASN A 242 18.49 -5.07 -10.32
C ASN A 242 17.73 -4.23 -9.27
N THR A 243 16.59 -4.72 -8.80
CA THR A 243 15.66 -3.94 -7.94
C THR A 243 15.63 -4.43 -6.52
N ILE A 244 15.75 -5.74 -6.26
CA ILE A 244 15.56 -6.36 -4.96
C ILE A 244 16.91 -6.66 -4.27
N SER A 245 16.99 -6.44 -2.96
CA SER A 245 18.11 -6.89 -2.12
C SER A 245 17.69 -8.09 -1.28
N ILE A 246 18.61 -9.05 -1.15
CA ILE A 246 18.34 -10.29 -0.43
C ILE A 246 18.45 -10.06 1.08
N ARG A 247 17.33 -10.14 1.81
CA ARG A 247 17.32 -10.44 3.24
C ARG A 247 16.25 -11.48 3.51
N ASP A 248 16.67 -12.58 4.17
CA ASP A 248 15.72 -13.57 4.69
C ASP A 248 15.03 -12.97 5.90
N THR A 249 13.71 -12.81 5.80
CA THR A 249 12.87 -12.36 6.90
C THR A 249 11.71 -13.32 7.07
N ALA A 250 11.38 -13.64 8.32
CA ALA A 250 10.31 -14.55 8.70
C ALA A 250 8.92 -13.87 8.56
N VAL A 251 8.46 -13.65 7.34
CA VAL A 251 7.19 -12.99 7.04
C VAL A 251 6.21 -13.95 6.39
N ALA A 252 4.92 -13.73 6.67
CA ALA A 252 3.85 -14.52 6.09
C ALA A 252 3.86 -14.44 4.55
N LYS A 253 3.75 -15.61 3.91
CA LYS A 253 3.84 -15.86 2.47
C LYS A 253 3.02 -14.90 1.61
N GLU A 254 1.74 -14.73 1.93
CA GLU A 254 0.78 -13.88 1.18
C GLU A 254 1.23 -12.41 1.10
N LYS A 255 2.01 -11.96 2.07
CA LYS A 255 2.47 -10.58 2.12
C LYS A 255 3.67 -10.32 1.22
N LYS A 256 4.51 -11.36 0.99
CA LYS A 256 5.61 -11.28 0.04
C LYS A 256 5.10 -11.29 -1.40
N GLU A 257 4.05 -12.02 -1.69
CA GLU A 257 3.39 -12.08 -3.00
C GLU A 257 2.95 -10.69 -3.49
N ASN A 258 2.43 -9.85 -2.58
CA ASN A 258 1.98 -8.49 -2.91
C ASN A 258 3.07 -7.58 -3.51
N PHE A 259 4.33 -7.76 -3.11
CA PHE A 259 5.43 -6.97 -3.64
C PHE A 259 5.73 -7.34 -5.10
N TYR A 260 5.89 -8.63 -5.40
CA TYR A 260 6.12 -9.12 -6.77
C TYR A 260 4.92 -8.81 -7.69
N HIS A 261 3.72 -8.91 -7.15
CA HIS A 261 2.49 -8.49 -7.80
C HIS A 261 2.54 -7.00 -8.23
N GLY A 262 2.97 -6.10 -7.33
CA GLY A 262 3.10 -4.68 -7.63
C GLY A 262 4.11 -4.39 -8.75
N ILE A 263 5.27 -5.07 -8.72
CA ILE A 263 6.28 -4.95 -9.78
C ILE A 263 5.72 -5.41 -11.13
N LEU A 264 5.12 -6.60 -11.16
CA LEU A 264 4.58 -7.17 -12.40
C LEU A 264 3.47 -6.29 -13.01
N LEU A 265 2.58 -5.75 -12.17
CA LEU A 265 1.57 -4.77 -12.61
C LEU A 265 2.21 -3.53 -13.22
N GLY A 266 3.33 -3.06 -12.67
CA GLY A 266 4.08 -1.92 -13.19
C GLY A 266 4.62 -2.17 -14.60
N LEU A 267 5.22 -3.34 -14.79
CA LEU A 267 5.79 -3.74 -16.09
C LEU A 267 4.70 -3.95 -17.16
N LEU A 268 3.63 -4.67 -16.82
CA LEU A 268 2.50 -4.90 -17.73
C LEU A 268 1.76 -3.62 -18.10
N GLY A 269 1.73 -2.64 -17.18
CA GLY A 269 1.13 -1.31 -17.40
C GLY A 269 1.77 -0.48 -18.51
N TYR A 270 2.87 -0.94 -19.11
CA TYR A 270 3.47 -0.35 -20.32
C TYR A 270 2.50 -0.37 -21.52
N LYS A 271 1.72 -1.43 -21.67
CA LYS A 271 0.72 -1.55 -22.74
C LYS A 271 -0.53 -0.75 -22.41
N SER A 272 -0.60 0.48 -22.92
CA SER A 272 -1.74 1.38 -22.73
C SER A 272 -3.07 0.87 -23.31
N ASN A 273 -3.01 -0.06 -24.25
CA ASN A 273 -4.18 -0.67 -24.91
C ASN A 273 -4.61 -1.99 -24.23
N TRP A 274 -3.96 -2.42 -23.16
CA TRP A 274 -4.38 -3.57 -22.35
C TRP A 274 -5.24 -3.09 -21.19
N LEU A 275 -6.29 -3.84 -20.87
CA LEU A 275 -7.07 -3.63 -19.67
C LEU A 275 -6.58 -4.58 -18.57
N ILE A 276 -5.87 -4.02 -17.59
CA ILE A 276 -5.25 -4.79 -16.52
C ILE A 276 -6.05 -4.57 -15.24
N LYS A 277 -6.52 -5.65 -14.65
CA LYS A 277 -7.27 -5.68 -13.39
C LYS A 277 -6.45 -6.43 -12.34
N SER A 278 -6.28 -5.83 -11.18
CA SER A 278 -5.58 -6.40 -10.03
C SER A 278 -6.57 -6.79 -8.96
N ASN A 279 -6.37 -7.93 -8.31
CA ASN A 279 -7.26 -8.48 -7.28
C ASN A 279 -8.73 -8.48 -7.73
N ALA A 280 -8.96 -8.88 -8.98
CA ALA A 280 -10.29 -8.87 -9.56
C ALA A 280 -11.09 -10.08 -9.09
N GLU A 281 -12.34 -9.84 -8.68
CA GLU A 281 -13.29 -10.93 -8.40
C GLU A 281 -13.54 -11.72 -9.68
N SER A 282 -13.24 -13.01 -9.65
CA SER A 282 -13.40 -13.92 -10.78
C SER A 282 -13.67 -15.33 -10.30
N GLY A 283 -14.69 -15.98 -10.86
CA GLY A 283 -15.09 -17.30 -10.43
C GLY A 283 -15.49 -17.33 -8.95
N ILE A 284 -14.84 -18.19 -8.15
CA ILE A 284 -15.12 -18.37 -6.71
C ILE A 284 -14.05 -17.66 -5.85
N GLY A 285 -13.38 -16.65 -6.37
CA GLY A 285 -12.30 -15.96 -5.62
C GLY A 285 -11.80 -14.69 -6.28
N TYR A 286 -10.61 -14.28 -5.88
CA TYR A 286 -9.92 -13.11 -6.41
C TYR A 286 -8.64 -13.60 -7.09
N SER A 287 -8.49 -13.26 -8.39
CA SER A 287 -7.26 -13.50 -9.14
C SER A 287 -6.26 -12.38 -8.86
N ASP A 288 -4.97 -12.69 -8.85
CA ASP A 288 -3.94 -11.67 -8.67
C ASP A 288 -3.98 -10.65 -9.80
N ILE A 289 -3.85 -11.09 -11.05
CA ILE A 289 -3.88 -10.20 -12.21
C ILE A 289 -4.70 -10.82 -13.34
N LEU A 290 -5.64 -10.03 -13.88
CA LEU A 290 -6.33 -10.32 -15.13
C LEU A 290 -5.93 -9.29 -16.18
N VAL A 291 -5.59 -9.77 -17.37
CA VAL A 291 -5.26 -8.91 -18.51
C VAL A 291 -6.18 -9.22 -19.68
N GLU A 292 -6.83 -8.17 -20.19
CA GLU A 292 -7.59 -8.26 -21.45
C GLU A 292 -6.78 -7.62 -22.55
N VAL A 293 -6.53 -8.37 -23.62
CA VAL A 293 -5.87 -7.91 -24.84
C VAL A 293 -6.93 -7.79 -25.93
N PRO A 294 -7.53 -6.60 -26.14
CA PRO A 294 -8.67 -6.44 -27.04
C PRO A 294 -8.37 -6.78 -28.50
N THR A 295 -7.14 -6.55 -28.94
CA THR A 295 -6.70 -6.68 -30.35
C THR A 295 -6.95 -8.06 -30.92
N ASN A 296 -6.72 -9.11 -30.12
CA ASN A 296 -6.88 -10.52 -30.51
C ASN A 296 -7.89 -11.26 -29.63
N ARG A 297 -8.59 -10.54 -28.75
CA ARG A 297 -9.54 -11.08 -27.75
C ARG A 297 -8.92 -12.15 -26.86
N THR A 298 -7.68 -11.94 -26.45
CA THR A 298 -6.97 -12.83 -25.53
C THR A 298 -7.13 -12.33 -24.11
N GLY A 299 -7.58 -13.20 -23.22
CA GLY A 299 -7.57 -12.99 -21.78
C GLY A 299 -6.40 -13.74 -21.15
N ILE A 300 -5.65 -13.08 -20.30
CA ILE A 300 -4.52 -13.66 -19.59
C ILE A 300 -4.82 -13.62 -18.09
N VAL A 301 -4.66 -14.75 -17.43
CA VAL A 301 -4.75 -14.89 -15.97
C VAL A 301 -3.34 -15.13 -15.43
N ILE A 302 -2.94 -14.36 -14.45
CA ILE A 302 -1.65 -14.53 -13.81
C ILE A 302 -1.86 -14.69 -12.31
N GLU A 303 -1.34 -15.76 -11.75
CA GLU A 303 -1.31 -16.03 -10.33
C GLU A 303 0.13 -16.06 -9.85
N ILE A 304 0.43 -15.35 -8.75
CA ILE A 304 1.79 -15.19 -8.23
C ILE A 304 1.89 -15.92 -6.89
N LYS A 305 2.99 -16.65 -6.70
CA LYS A 305 3.29 -17.33 -5.45
C LYS A 305 4.71 -17.03 -4.99
N TYR A 306 4.87 -16.90 -3.68
CA TYR A 306 6.19 -16.87 -3.07
C TYR A 306 6.59 -18.28 -2.62
N ALA A 307 7.72 -18.79 -3.12
CA ALA A 307 8.25 -20.09 -2.78
C ALA A 307 9.11 -19.99 -1.51
N GLU A 308 8.55 -20.22 -0.31
CA GLU A 308 9.26 -20.04 0.97
C GLU A 308 10.46 -20.99 1.13
N ASP A 309 10.34 -22.18 0.60
CA ASP A 309 11.36 -23.25 0.59
C ASP A 309 12.29 -23.17 -0.63
N GLY A 310 12.01 -22.25 -1.57
CA GLY A 310 12.75 -22.09 -2.81
C GLY A 310 12.33 -23.07 -3.91
N ASP A 311 11.32 -23.91 -3.70
CA ASP A 311 10.75 -24.79 -4.73
C ASP A 311 9.80 -23.99 -5.64
N LEU A 312 10.40 -23.43 -6.69
CA LEU A 312 9.68 -22.60 -7.66
C LEU A 312 8.73 -23.43 -8.53
N ASP A 313 9.06 -24.69 -8.83
CA ASP A 313 8.24 -25.57 -9.65
C ASP A 313 6.93 -25.90 -8.94
N ALA A 314 7.01 -26.37 -7.70
CA ALA A 314 5.82 -26.67 -6.90
C ALA A 314 4.95 -25.41 -6.65
N ALA A 315 5.57 -24.23 -6.52
CA ALA A 315 4.83 -22.98 -6.36
C ALA A 315 4.11 -22.57 -7.65
N CYS A 316 4.70 -22.73 -8.83
CA CYS A 316 4.04 -22.51 -10.12
C CYS A 316 2.86 -23.47 -10.34
N GLU A 317 3.03 -24.76 -10.06
CA GLU A 317 1.95 -25.74 -10.15
C GLU A 317 0.78 -25.39 -9.23
N LYS A 318 1.09 -24.94 -8.01
CA LYS A 318 0.07 -24.46 -7.06
C LYS A 318 -0.67 -23.24 -7.58
N ALA A 319 0.02 -22.30 -8.24
CA ALA A 319 -0.59 -21.13 -8.86
C ALA A 319 -1.56 -21.53 -9.98
N LEU A 320 -1.13 -22.38 -10.91
CA LEU A 320 -1.97 -22.87 -12.01
C LEU A 320 -3.19 -23.64 -11.49
N LYS A 321 -2.99 -24.52 -10.53
CA LYS A 321 -4.07 -25.26 -9.87
C LYS A 321 -5.10 -24.32 -9.23
N GLN A 322 -4.66 -23.24 -8.58
CA GLN A 322 -5.56 -22.24 -8.00
C GLN A 322 -6.40 -21.54 -9.08
N ILE A 323 -5.82 -21.19 -10.24
CA ILE A 323 -6.54 -20.60 -11.37
C ILE A 323 -7.68 -21.52 -11.82
N GLU A 324 -7.41 -22.85 -11.92
CA GLU A 324 -8.42 -23.84 -12.33
C GLU A 324 -9.52 -24.01 -11.26
N GLU A 325 -9.11 -24.30 -10.02
CA GLU A 325 -10.06 -24.58 -8.92
C GLU A 325 -11.00 -23.40 -8.64
N LYS A 326 -10.55 -22.18 -8.89
CA LYS A 326 -11.31 -20.95 -8.65
C LYS A 326 -12.00 -20.39 -9.90
N ASP A 327 -11.80 -21.02 -11.06
CA ASP A 327 -12.31 -20.57 -12.37
C ASP A 327 -12.06 -19.08 -12.66
N TYR A 328 -10.82 -18.64 -12.48
CA TYR A 328 -10.44 -17.23 -12.71
C TYR A 328 -10.60 -16.79 -14.18
N VAL A 329 -10.82 -17.71 -15.10
CA VAL A 329 -11.14 -17.42 -16.50
C VAL A 329 -12.59 -16.93 -16.68
N ALA A 330 -13.49 -17.23 -15.75
CA ALA A 330 -14.91 -16.90 -15.86
C ALA A 330 -15.17 -15.41 -16.14
N LYS A 331 -14.44 -14.53 -15.46
CA LYS A 331 -14.57 -13.08 -15.66
C LYS A 331 -14.15 -12.64 -17.06
N LEU A 332 -13.04 -13.15 -17.56
CA LEU A 332 -12.56 -12.85 -18.92
C LEU A 332 -13.53 -13.34 -20.00
N LYS A 333 -14.19 -14.49 -19.77
CA LYS A 333 -15.26 -14.99 -20.67
C LYS A 333 -16.44 -14.03 -20.69
N GLN A 334 -16.88 -13.53 -19.52
CA GLN A 334 -17.96 -12.55 -19.42
C GLN A 334 -17.59 -11.23 -20.12
N ASP A 335 -16.32 -10.80 -20.04
CA ASP A 335 -15.81 -9.58 -20.66
C ASP A 335 -15.53 -9.76 -22.18
N GLY A 336 -15.88 -10.93 -22.76
CA GLY A 336 -15.89 -11.19 -24.22
C GLY A 336 -14.57 -11.68 -24.80
N MET A 337 -13.62 -12.10 -23.96
CA MET A 337 -12.39 -12.75 -24.43
C MET A 337 -12.69 -14.14 -24.99
N LYS A 338 -11.89 -14.59 -25.97
CA LYS A 338 -12.09 -15.87 -26.66
C LYS A 338 -10.93 -16.84 -26.46
N ASN A 339 -9.72 -16.30 -26.38
CA ASN A 339 -8.51 -17.08 -26.12
C ASN A 339 -8.08 -16.86 -24.68
N PHE A 340 -7.63 -17.90 -23.99
CA PHE A 340 -7.24 -17.78 -22.59
C PHE A 340 -5.85 -18.36 -22.40
N ILE A 341 -5.01 -17.63 -21.67
CA ILE A 341 -3.65 -18.01 -21.31
C ILE A 341 -3.55 -17.89 -19.78
N LYS A 342 -2.96 -18.90 -19.15
CA LYS A 342 -2.83 -18.96 -17.70
C LYS A 342 -1.37 -19.04 -17.35
N TYR A 343 -0.95 -18.17 -16.43
CA TYR A 343 0.41 -18.13 -15.93
C TYR A 343 0.46 -18.38 -14.43
N GLY A 344 1.26 -19.38 -14.04
CA GLY A 344 1.74 -19.53 -12.69
C GLY A 344 3.13 -18.92 -12.58
N ILE A 345 3.29 -17.87 -11.77
CA ILE A 345 4.57 -17.21 -11.54
C ILE A 345 5.00 -17.44 -10.10
N ALA A 346 6.12 -18.08 -9.90
CA ALA A 346 6.73 -18.25 -8.59
C ALA A 346 7.93 -17.33 -8.42
N CYS A 347 8.02 -16.69 -7.27
CA CYS A 347 9.15 -15.83 -6.91
C CYS A 347 9.82 -16.31 -5.63
N PHE A 348 11.14 -16.24 -5.60
CA PHE A 348 11.96 -16.47 -4.42
C PHE A 348 13.14 -15.53 -4.43
N LYS A 349 13.18 -14.57 -3.50
CA LYS A 349 14.25 -13.56 -3.44
C LYS A 349 14.36 -12.81 -4.79
N LYS A 350 15.46 -12.99 -5.51
CA LYS A 350 15.74 -12.32 -6.80
C LYS A 350 15.47 -13.17 -8.03
N ILE A 351 14.93 -14.35 -7.84
CA ILE A 351 14.66 -15.28 -8.94
C ILE A 351 13.17 -15.51 -9.08
N CYS A 352 12.76 -15.80 -10.28
CA CYS A 352 11.40 -16.22 -10.58
C CYS A 352 11.40 -17.43 -11.50
N LYS A 353 10.27 -18.12 -11.55
CA LYS A 353 9.94 -19.13 -12.54
C LYS A 353 8.56 -18.85 -13.09
N VAL A 354 8.39 -19.11 -14.37
CA VAL A 354 7.15 -18.85 -15.09
C VAL A 354 6.71 -20.11 -15.82
N VAL A 355 5.51 -20.57 -15.54
CA VAL A 355 4.89 -21.70 -16.23
C VAL A 355 3.59 -21.22 -16.87
N VAL A 356 3.31 -21.69 -18.10
CA VAL A 356 2.18 -21.28 -18.93
C VAL A 356 1.33 -22.47 -19.39
N GLU A 357 0.00 -22.28 -19.41
CA GLU A 357 -1.00 -23.21 -19.99
C GLU A 357 -1.90 -22.54 -21.02
#